data_6a36d9efbedd7e638517725006a901f1
#
_entry.id   6a36d9efbedd7e638517725006a901f1
#
_cell.length_a   1.000
_cell.length_b   1.000
_cell.length_c   1.000
_cell.angle_alpha   90.00
_cell.angle_beta   90.00
_cell.angle_gamma   90.00
#
_symmetry.space_group_name_H-M   'P 1'
#
loop_
_entity.id
_entity.type
_entity.pdbx_description
1 polymer ?
#
loop_
_entity_poly.entity_id
_entity_poly.type
_entity_poly.pdbx_seq_one_letter_code
_entity_poly.pdbx_strand_id
1 'polypeptide(L)'
;MTFLSALFLILQLLILAIGVIVGYRRGVGRSAVRLAYLAIIGIVAFFLGRFTAAQLSDAVMQSVHGMLPSDIKNLLGFAPEFETLAGNIIGAFLTPLLFAALFGILQLASLIFFKTLSGKLVSAIYQKENAPSFSKWAGAAIGLAASLVTSAALLVPLYIILDVVDNTPNKAITIFAEAYSENGIPDFAAAPSTTSTLKANPTTLDLNIKPSFNTAKVSPWNAPLANLLTSYAVHEGGGKATHESLTHSLPLIVEMAGDALYAYNCTANSGGGANDALTNAGACAIPYLDRSATVKYVSANIICALGKTFQCGNDFFGLSLPESDDPIVKSMIDNLVDVLANTTADTVKNNMITLFGLPTIAYDLGAPQQISVNQGLLATMMKLNADDALSSLAESNSVFALVSLLAENDNMSAMLDDIRKYATDMIEEKGVDLSEQKYESFYDDVKQEITTQITAYSQEETASVTDMAKSIESTLGGYLEEHNIPADEMQISVVAVCIAKEFSSEQYMENGEFSVSTKDVMTFFGIDEADIPAWAH
;
A
#
# COMPACT_ATOMS: atom_id res chain seq x y z
N MET A 1 30.02 14.05 -1.48
CA MET A 1 29.16 14.85 -2.37
C MET A 1 29.05 14.11 -3.70
N THR A 2 27.87 13.66 -4.09
CA THR A 2 27.73 13.00 -5.38
C THR A 2 28.02 14.00 -6.51
N PHE A 3 28.55 13.53 -7.64
CA PHE A 3 28.79 14.35 -8.82
C PHE A 3 27.52 15.13 -9.24
N LEU A 4 26.38 14.49 -9.15
CA LEU A 4 25.09 15.07 -9.53
C LEU A 4 24.69 16.27 -8.64
N SER A 5 24.88 16.16 -7.33
CA SER A 5 24.60 17.23 -6.38
C SER A 5 25.54 18.42 -6.55
N ALA A 6 26.82 18.15 -6.84
CA ALA A 6 27.78 19.20 -7.14
C ALA A 6 27.43 19.93 -8.44
N LEU A 7 27.06 19.18 -9.48
CA LEU A 7 26.61 19.72 -10.76
C LEU A 7 25.38 20.61 -10.60
N PHE A 8 24.38 20.15 -9.84
CA PHE A 8 23.17 20.92 -9.54
C PHE A 8 23.50 22.28 -8.89
N LEU A 9 24.33 22.27 -7.84
CA LEU A 9 24.73 23.50 -7.15
C LEU A 9 25.51 24.47 -8.05
N ILE A 10 26.47 23.95 -8.82
CA ILE A 10 27.26 24.76 -9.72
C ILE A 10 26.38 25.44 -10.77
N LEU A 11 25.49 24.68 -11.40
CA LEU A 11 24.54 25.19 -12.39
C LEU A 11 23.61 26.23 -11.76
N GLN A 12 23.10 25.98 -10.58
CA GLN A 12 22.21 26.89 -9.87
C GLN A 12 22.91 28.20 -9.55
N LEU A 13 24.10 28.15 -8.94
CA LEU A 13 24.88 29.34 -8.62
C LEU A 13 25.29 30.15 -9.87
N LEU A 14 25.61 29.46 -10.94
CA LEU A 14 25.93 30.09 -12.24
C LEU A 14 24.71 30.86 -12.79
N ILE A 15 23.54 30.25 -12.81
CA ILE A 15 22.29 30.89 -13.25
C ILE A 15 21.96 32.11 -12.38
N LEU A 16 22.08 31.98 -11.06
CA LEU A 16 21.84 33.10 -10.13
C LEU A 16 22.81 34.25 -10.34
N ALA A 17 24.11 33.97 -10.45
CA ALA A 17 25.14 34.98 -10.68
C ALA A 17 24.90 35.73 -11.99
N ILE A 18 24.62 35.01 -13.09
CA ILE A 18 24.28 35.64 -14.38
C ILE A 18 23.05 36.53 -14.23
N GLY A 19 22.02 36.09 -13.51
CA GLY A 19 20.80 36.86 -13.29
C GLY A 19 21.03 38.17 -12.56
N VAL A 20 21.85 38.17 -11.51
CA VAL A 20 22.23 39.36 -10.74
C VAL A 20 23.00 40.33 -11.63
N ILE A 21 24.03 39.87 -12.36
CA ILE A 21 24.86 40.70 -13.22
C ILE A 21 24.02 41.34 -14.34
N VAL A 22 23.16 40.55 -14.97
CA VAL A 22 22.30 41.03 -16.06
C VAL A 22 21.24 42.01 -15.53
N GLY A 23 20.67 41.74 -14.35
CA GLY A 23 19.70 42.61 -13.68
C GLY A 23 20.32 43.96 -13.30
N TYR A 24 21.53 43.95 -12.73
CA TYR A 24 22.29 45.15 -12.40
C TYR A 24 22.56 46.02 -13.67
N ARG A 25 22.97 45.38 -14.77
CA ARG A 25 23.25 46.11 -16.04
C ARG A 25 22.00 46.69 -16.71
N ARG A 26 20.84 46.04 -16.56
CA ARG A 26 19.57 46.41 -17.21
C ARG A 26 18.74 47.43 -16.43
N GLY A 27 18.93 47.51 -15.10
CA GLY A 27 18.13 48.34 -14.22
C GLY A 27 16.70 47.78 -13.98
N VAL A 28 15.93 48.48 -13.13
CA VAL A 28 14.61 48.04 -12.63
C VAL A 28 13.62 47.75 -13.75
N GLY A 29 13.39 48.71 -14.67
CA GLY A 29 12.31 48.62 -15.66
C GLY A 29 12.46 47.42 -16.60
N ARG A 30 13.65 47.20 -17.16
CA ARG A 30 13.93 46.08 -18.08
C ARG A 30 13.93 44.73 -17.32
N SER A 31 14.36 44.71 -16.07
CA SER A 31 14.38 43.51 -15.25
C SER A 31 12.96 43.10 -14.85
N ALA A 32 12.08 44.05 -14.50
CA ALA A 32 10.69 43.80 -14.19
C ALA A 32 9.90 43.22 -15.37
N VAL A 33 10.07 43.83 -16.58
CA VAL A 33 9.43 43.30 -17.80
C VAL A 33 9.91 41.88 -18.10
N ARG A 34 11.21 41.60 -17.88
CA ARG A 34 11.74 40.24 -18.05
C ARG A 34 11.12 39.25 -17.07
N LEU A 35 10.98 39.63 -15.79
CA LEU A 35 10.36 38.76 -14.77
C LEU A 35 8.89 38.45 -15.12
N ALA A 36 8.12 39.46 -15.51
CA ALA A 36 6.74 39.28 -15.97
C ALA A 36 6.64 38.35 -17.18
N TYR A 37 7.54 38.50 -18.13
CA TYR A 37 7.60 37.67 -19.30
C TYR A 37 7.99 36.21 -18.98
N LEU A 38 8.95 36.00 -18.08
CA LEU A 38 9.30 34.66 -17.60
C LEU A 38 8.15 33.97 -16.91
N ALA A 39 7.33 34.71 -16.15
CA ALA A 39 6.11 34.17 -15.53
C ALA A 39 5.11 33.69 -16.60
N ILE A 40 4.91 34.48 -17.68
CA ILE A 40 4.03 34.09 -18.78
C ILE A 40 4.59 32.85 -19.51
N ILE A 41 5.88 32.80 -19.79
CA ILE A 41 6.54 31.63 -20.41
C ILE A 41 6.38 30.41 -19.49
N GLY A 42 6.57 30.57 -18.18
CA GLY A 42 6.40 29.50 -17.21
C GLY A 42 4.98 28.92 -17.24
N ILE A 43 3.97 29.79 -17.26
CA ILE A 43 2.57 29.37 -17.36
C ILE A 43 2.31 28.62 -18.68
N VAL A 44 2.75 29.19 -19.80
CA VAL A 44 2.57 28.56 -21.13
C VAL A 44 3.31 27.21 -21.19
N ALA A 45 4.55 27.16 -20.73
CA ALA A 45 5.34 25.93 -20.69
C ALA A 45 4.69 24.87 -19.78
N PHE A 46 4.09 25.28 -18.67
CA PHE A 46 3.37 24.38 -17.76
C PHE A 46 2.18 23.71 -18.47
N PHE A 47 1.30 24.49 -19.07
CA PHE A 47 0.12 23.92 -19.74
C PHE A 47 0.51 23.08 -20.98
N LEU A 48 1.43 23.56 -21.80
CA LEU A 48 1.90 22.81 -22.96
C LEU A 48 2.65 21.54 -22.54
N GLY A 49 3.50 21.64 -21.51
CA GLY A 49 4.24 20.48 -20.98
C GLY A 49 3.32 19.40 -20.48
N ARG A 50 2.30 19.78 -19.70
CA ARG A 50 1.31 18.84 -19.16
C ARG A 50 0.44 18.21 -20.26
N PHE A 51 -0.01 19.03 -21.22
CA PHE A 51 -0.77 18.53 -22.36
C PHE A 51 0.06 17.55 -23.22
N THR A 52 1.30 17.91 -23.52
CA THR A 52 2.18 17.05 -24.32
C THR A 52 2.58 15.78 -23.55
N ALA A 53 2.78 15.89 -22.23
CA ALA A 53 3.06 14.74 -21.38
C ALA A 53 1.91 13.72 -21.39
N ALA A 54 0.66 14.18 -21.32
CA ALA A 54 -0.51 13.32 -21.41
C ALA A 54 -0.57 12.55 -22.73
N GLN A 55 -0.35 13.23 -23.87
CA GLN A 55 -0.33 12.57 -25.19
C GLN A 55 0.83 11.58 -25.34
N LEU A 56 1.98 11.92 -24.76
CA LEU A 56 3.16 11.05 -24.82
C LEU A 56 3.05 9.85 -23.87
N SER A 57 2.40 10.02 -22.71
CA SER A 57 2.16 8.93 -21.77
C SER A 57 1.31 7.84 -22.39
N ASP A 58 0.28 8.17 -23.17
CA ASP A 58 -0.54 7.19 -23.89
C ASP A 58 0.28 6.39 -24.90
N ALA A 59 1.17 7.07 -25.66
CA ALA A 59 2.04 6.40 -26.61
C ALA A 59 3.09 5.49 -25.93
N VAL A 60 3.63 5.92 -24.79
CA VAL A 60 4.54 5.10 -23.97
C VAL A 60 3.81 3.90 -23.39
N MET A 61 2.60 4.08 -22.86
CA MET A 61 1.78 2.98 -22.33
C MET A 61 1.50 1.92 -23.38
N GLN A 62 1.12 2.31 -24.60
CA GLN A 62 0.91 1.37 -25.71
C GLN A 62 2.19 0.58 -26.04
N SER A 63 3.35 1.24 -25.99
CA SER A 63 4.64 0.58 -26.24
C SER A 63 4.99 -0.40 -25.11
N VAL A 64 4.80 0.00 -23.85
CA VAL A 64 5.04 -0.83 -22.68
C VAL A 64 4.09 -2.03 -22.67
N HIS A 65 2.80 -1.81 -22.95
CA HIS A 65 1.81 -2.89 -23.04
C HIS A 65 2.21 -3.95 -24.08
N GLY A 66 2.82 -3.55 -25.18
CA GLY A 66 3.37 -4.46 -26.19
C GLY A 66 4.47 -5.39 -25.66
N MET A 67 5.27 -4.92 -24.71
CA MET A 67 6.45 -5.61 -24.15
C MET A 67 6.14 -6.46 -22.90
N LEU A 68 4.95 -6.30 -22.29
CA LEU A 68 4.60 -7.01 -21.06
C LEU A 68 4.38 -8.51 -21.31
N PRO A 69 4.79 -9.40 -20.38
CA PRO A 69 4.42 -10.80 -20.37
C PRO A 69 2.90 -10.99 -20.40
N SER A 70 2.45 -12.16 -20.90
CA SER A 70 1.03 -12.53 -21.00
C SER A 70 0.30 -12.43 -19.66
N ASP A 71 0.94 -12.88 -18.58
CA ASP A 71 0.34 -12.94 -17.24
C ASP A 71 0.08 -11.54 -16.68
N ILE A 72 1.02 -10.61 -16.91
CA ILE A 72 0.83 -9.20 -16.52
C ILE A 72 -0.26 -8.54 -17.39
N LYS A 73 -0.35 -8.89 -18.68
CA LYS A 73 -1.44 -8.40 -19.55
C LYS A 73 -2.81 -8.89 -19.09
N ASN A 74 -2.90 -10.14 -18.68
CA ASN A 74 -4.13 -10.70 -18.12
C ASN A 74 -4.51 -9.97 -16.81
N LEU A 75 -3.54 -9.73 -15.92
CA LEU A 75 -3.74 -8.96 -14.70
C LEU A 75 -4.28 -7.55 -14.99
N LEU A 76 -3.66 -6.85 -15.95
CA LEU A 76 -4.10 -5.51 -16.37
C LEU A 76 -5.51 -5.55 -17.00
N GLY A 77 -5.87 -6.64 -17.68
CA GLY A 77 -7.21 -6.86 -18.21
C GLY A 77 -8.30 -6.91 -17.13
N PHE A 78 -7.96 -7.39 -15.92
CA PHE A 78 -8.87 -7.39 -14.77
C PHE A 78 -8.92 -6.06 -14.01
N ALA A 79 -7.94 -5.18 -14.21
CA ALA A 79 -7.83 -3.90 -13.54
C ALA A 79 -7.53 -2.76 -14.55
N PRO A 80 -8.48 -2.40 -15.42
CA PRO A 80 -8.28 -1.38 -16.47
C PRO A 80 -7.92 0.00 -15.88
N GLU A 81 -8.33 0.28 -14.65
CA GLU A 81 -7.99 1.52 -13.94
C GLU A 81 -6.50 1.61 -13.60
N PHE A 82 -5.80 0.47 -13.52
CA PHE A 82 -4.36 0.43 -13.32
C PHE A 82 -3.60 1.04 -14.51
N GLU A 83 -4.08 0.84 -15.74
CA GLU A 83 -3.51 1.48 -16.93
C GLU A 83 -3.64 3.01 -16.85
N THR A 84 -4.78 3.50 -16.35
CA THR A 84 -5.00 4.93 -16.15
C THR A 84 -4.03 5.49 -15.11
N LEU A 85 -3.84 4.81 -13.99
CA LEU A 85 -2.88 5.22 -12.98
C LEU A 85 -1.44 5.19 -13.52
N ALA A 86 -1.06 4.13 -14.19
CA ALA A 86 0.27 4.01 -14.80
C ALA A 86 0.52 5.13 -15.83
N GLY A 87 -0.48 5.46 -16.67
CA GLY A 87 -0.45 6.59 -17.57
C GLY A 87 -0.27 7.93 -16.84
N ASN A 88 -0.99 8.13 -15.73
CA ASN A 88 -0.86 9.32 -14.89
C ASN A 88 0.55 9.44 -14.27
N ILE A 89 1.12 8.35 -13.79
CA ILE A 89 2.49 8.30 -13.23
C ILE A 89 3.52 8.61 -14.31
N ILE A 90 3.40 8.00 -15.50
CA ILE A 90 4.27 8.27 -16.63
C ILE A 90 4.15 9.74 -17.06
N GLY A 91 2.92 10.26 -17.15
CA GLY A 91 2.66 11.66 -17.43
C GLY A 91 3.30 12.60 -16.41
N ALA A 92 3.20 12.28 -15.13
CA ALA A 92 3.83 13.04 -14.05
C ALA A 92 5.36 13.00 -14.10
N PHE A 93 5.96 11.91 -14.58
CA PHE A 93 7.40 11.81 -14.83
C PHE A 93 7.85 12.63 -16.05
N LEU A 94 7.07 12.62 -17.12
CA LEU A 94 7.37 13.33 -18.36
C LEU A 94 7.14 14.85 -18.25
N THR A 95 6.16 15.27 -17.45
CA THR A 95 5.78 16.68 -17.32
C THR A 95 6.95 17.60 -16.96
N PRO A 96 7.79 17.34 -15.93
CA PRO A 96 8.91 18.21 -15.59
C PRO A 96 9.99 18.26 -16.68
N LEU A 97 10.21 17.16 -17.41
CA LEU A 97 11.16 17.11 -18.52
C LEU A 97 10.69 18.00 -19.69
N LEU A 98 9.44 17.84 -20.08
CA LEU A 98 8.82 18.63 -21.15
C LEU A 98 8.66 20.09 -20.76
N PHE A 99 8.28 20.36 -19.51
CA PHE A 99 8.23 21.71 -18.96
C PHE A 99 9.59 22.42 -19.07
N ALA A 100 10.67 21.78 -18.60
CA ALA A 100 12.01 22.36 -18.66
C ALA A 100 12.47 22.59 -20.10
N ALA A 101 12.23 21.63 -21.00
CA ALA A 101 12.57 21.75 -22.41
C ALA A 101 11.79 22.88 -23.10
N LEU A 102 10.47 22.92 -22.93
CA LEU A 102 9.62 23.96 -23.52
C LEU A 102 9.94 25.34 -22.93
N PHE A 103 10.15 25.43 -21.62
CA PHE A 103 10.56 26.66 -20.97
C PHE A 103 11.89 27.16 -21.55
N GLY A 104 12.87 26.29 -21.72
CA GLY A 104 14.16 26.61 -22.32
C GLY A 104 14.03 27.11 -23.78
N ILE A 105 13.25 26.40 -24.60
CA ILE A 105 12.98 26.78 -26.00
C ILE A 105 12.28 28.15 -26.08
N LEU A 106 11.20 28.32 -25.30
CA LEU A 106 10.46 29.58 -25.25
C LEU A 106 11.33 30.73 -24.72
N GLN A 107 12.21 30.46 -23.76
CA GLN A 107 13.15 31.44 -23.25
C GLN A 107 14.19 31.83 -24.32
N LEU A 108 14.72 30.89 -25.08
CA LEU A 108 15.63 31.19 -26.22
C LEU A 108 14.93 31.99 -27.32
N ALA A 109 13.72 31.56 -27.71
CA ALA A 109 12.90 32.31 -28.66
C ALA A 109 12.64 33.75 -28.17
N SER A 110 12.39 33.89 -26.86
CA SER A 110 12.18 35.21 -26.25
C SER A 110 13.34 36.15 -26.36
N LEU A 111 14.59 35.65 -26.39
CA LEU A 111 15.77 36.49 -26.55
C LEU A 111 15.77 37.21 -27.88
N ILE A 112 15.22 36.60 -28.93
CA ILE A 112 15.10 37.17 -30.28
C ILE A 112 14.01 38.27 -30.28
N PHE A 113 12.83 37.94 -29.74
CA PHE A 113 11.70 38.89 -29.67
C PHE A 113 11.92 40.00 -28.64
N PHE A 114 12.57 39.70 -27.51
CA PHE A 114 12.77 40.65 -26.43
C PHE A 114 13.70 41.81 -26.82
N LYS A 115 14.64 41.59 -27.73
CA LYS A 115 15.55 42.65 -28.24
C LYS A 115 14.76 43.72 -28.99
N THR A 116 13.68 43.33 -29.66
CA THR A 116 12.83 44.26 -30.46
C THR A 116 11.67 44.84 -29.65
N LEU A 117 11.00 44.03 -28.85
CA LEU A 117 9.78 44.40 -28.10
C LEU A 117 10.09 45.16 -26.80
N SER A 118 11.11 44.72 -26.02
CA SER A 118 11.47 45.37 -24.78
C SER A 118 12.00 46.78 -24.94
N GLY A 119 12.68 47.04 -26.05
CA GLY A 119 13.13 48.38 -26.42
C GLY A 119 11.96 49.35 -26.58
N LYS A 120 10.89 48.93 -27.26
CA LYS A 120 9.68 49.72 -27.48
C LYS A 120 8.80 49.84 -26.24
N LEU A 121 8.59 48.77 -25.47
CA LEU A 121 7.82 48.76 -24.25
C LEU A 121 8.47 49.58 -23.13
N VAL A 122 9.76 49.42 -22.92
CA VAL A 122 10.50 50.18 -21.92
C VAL A 122 10.59 51.65 -22.25
N SER A 123 10.75 52.02 -23.54
CA SER A 123 10.71 53.42 -23.97
C SER A 123 9.33 54.04 -23.87
N ALA A 124 8.26 53.25 -23.93
CA ALA A 124 6.90 53.73 -23.74
C ALA A 124 6.52 53.91 -22.24
N ILE A 125 7.10 53.09 -21.33
CA ILE A 125 6.79 53.12 -19.88
C ILE A 125 7.76 54.02 -19.10
N TYR A 126 9.02 54.08 -19.52
CA TYR A 126 10.07 54.89 -18.88
C TYR A 126 10.60 55.95 -19.86
N GLN A 127 10.18 57.18 -19.67
CA GLN A 127 10.84 58.32 -20.24
C GLN A 127 12.28 58.38 -19.69
N LYS A 128 13.17 58.47 -20.64
CA LYS A 128 14.61 58.50 -20.56
C LYS A 128 15.14 59.48 -19.54
N GLU A 129 15.73 58.97 -18.43
CA GLU A 129 16.76 59.72 -17.71
C GLU A 129 17.71 58.79 -16.98
N ASN A 130 18.94 59.21 -16.79
CA ASN A 130 20.04 58.51 -16.15
C ASN A 130 19.58 57.75 -14.90
N ALA A 131 19.48 56.41 -14.99
CA ALA A 131 19.00 55.59 -13.92
C ALA A 131 19.90 55.80 -12.67
N PRO A 132 19.34 56.29 -11.56
CA PRO A 132 20.10 56.47 -10.33
C PRO A 132 20.68 55.15 -9.87
N SER A 133 21.76 55.17 -9.10
CA SER A 133 22.45 53.97 -8.58
C SER A 133 21.49 52.99 -7.91
N PHE A 134 20.45 53.50 -7.24
CA PHE A 134 19.33 52.71 -6.69
C PHE A 134 18.64 51.84 -7.75
N SER A 135 18.41 52.34 -8.96
CA SER A 135 17.77 51.58 -10.04
C SER A 135 18.61 50.37 -10.49
N LYS A 136 19.93 50.41 -10.36
CA LYS A 136 20.84 49.30 -10.69
C LYS A 136 20.77 48.19 -9.65
N TRP A 137 20.80 48.55 -8.35
CA TRP A 137 20.70 47.58 -7.27
C TRP A 137 19.31 46.93 -7.18
N ALA A 138 18.24 47.69 -7.33
CA ALA A 138 16.90 47.17 -7.45
C ALA A 138 16.73 46.28 -8.68
N GLY A 139 17.40 46.64 -9.83
CA GLY A 139 17.50 45.80 -11.01
C GLY A 139 18.20 44.46 -10.74
N ALA A 140 19.25 44.48 -9.91
CA ALA A 140 19.96 43.27 -9.50
C ALA A 140 19.05 42.35 -8.67
N ALA A 141 18.28 42.89 -7.72
CA ALA A 141 17.33 42.15 -6.92
C ALA A 141 16.22 41.47 -7.77
N ILE A 142 15.65 42.21 -8.73
CA ILE A 142 14.68 41.65 -9.68
C ILE A 142 15.35 40.63 -10.61
N GLY A 143 16.62 40.87 -11.02
CA GLY A 143 17.41 39.91 -11.76
C GLY A 143 17.67 38.61 -11.02
N LEU A 144 17.90 38.69 -9.71
CA LEU A 144 17.98 37.51 -8.82
C LEU A 144 16.65 36.73 -8.81
N ALA A 145 15.53 37.44 -8.63
CA ALA A 145 14.20 36.80 -8.64
C ALA A 145 13.94 36.11 -10.01
N ALA A 146 14.26 36.78 -11.12
CA ALA A 146 14.11 36.19 -12.44
C ALA A 146 15.01 34.96 -12.66
N SER A 147 16.22 34.97 -12.08
CA SER A 147 17.14 33.83 -12.18
C SER A 147 16.74 32.68 -11.25
N LEU A 148 16.08 32.94 -10.11
CA LEU A 148 15.47 31.92 -9.27
C LEU A 148 14.37 31.18 -10.04
N VAL A 149 13.45 31.90 -10.72
CA VAL A 149 12.43 31.31 -11.59
C VAL A 149 13.07 30.50 -12.72
N THR A 150 14.09 31.04 -13.36
CA THR A 150 14.79 30.35 -14.44
C THR A 150 15.50 29.10 -13.97
N SER A 151 16.21 29.15 -12.83
CA SER A 151 16.90 27.99 -12.26
C SER A 151 15.91 26.91 -11.81
N ALA A 152 14.82 27.32 -11.17
CA ALA A 152 13.76 26.39 -10.78
C ALA A 152 13.17 25.67 -12.01
N ALA A 153 12.84 26.41 -13.08
CA ALA A 153 12.25 25.84 -14.28
C ALA A 153 13.19 24.90 -15.04
N LEU A 154 14.47 25.27 -15.18
CA LEU A 154 15.42 24.46 -15.95
C LEU A 154 16.00 23.29 -15.17
N LEU A 155 16.16 23.44 -13.85
CA LEU A 155 16.79 22.41 -13.01
C LEU A 155 15.78 21.51 -12.29
N VAL A 156 14.46 21.74 -12.45
CA VAL A 156 13.44 20.95 -11.79
C VAL A 156 13.55 19.44 -12.09
N PRO A 157 13.86 18.96 -13.29
CA PRO A 157 14.01 17.52 -13.51
C PRO A 157 15.18 16.94 -12.71
N LEU A 158 16.30 17.65 -12.66
CA LEU A 158 17.46 17.23 -11.87
C LEU A 158 17.18 17.30 -10.36
N TYR A 159 16.43 18.32 -9.93
CA TYR A 159 15.98 18.44 -8.55
C TYR A 159 15.11 17.25 -8.14
N ILE A 160 14.14 16.85 -8.96
CA ILE A 160 13.24 15.71 -8.68
C ILE A 160 14.05 14.42 -8.51
N ILE A 161 15.01 14.15 -9.40
CA ILE A 161 15.89 12.98 -9.29
C ILE A 161 16.65 13.00 -7.97
N LEU A 162 17.24 14.13 -7.61
CA LEU A 162 17.99 14.29 -6.37
C LEU A 162 17.10 14.17 -5.13
N ASP A 163 15.90 14.73 -5.17
CA ASP A 163 14.93 14.70 -4.08
C ASP A 163 14.40 13.28 -3.83
N VAL A 164 14.09 12.55 -4.91
CA VAL A 164 13.70 11.14 -4.82
C VAL A 164 14.82 10.29 -4.23
N VAL A 165 16.05 10.45 -4.72
CA VAL A 165 17.22 9.71 -4.21
C VAL A 165 17.51 10.05 -2.74
N ASP A 166 17.38 11.34 -2.35
CA ASP A 166 17.62 11.79 -0.97
C ASP A 166 16.57 11.23 0.00
N ASN A 167 15.32 11.14 -0.43
CA ASN A 167 14.22 10.63 0.38
C ASN A 167 14.08 9.10 0.37
N THR A 168 14.69 8.41 -0.60
CA THR A 168 14.68 6.93 -0.63
C THR A 168 15.70 6.38 0.37
N PRO A 169 15.35 5.44 1.26
CA PRO A 169 16.29 4.82 2.19
C PRO A 169 17.45 4.13 1.47
N ASN A 170 18.69 4.33 1.93
CA ASN A 170 19.87 3.69 1.33
C ASN A 170 19.72 2.18 1.21
N LYS A 171 19.14 1.58 2.25
CA LYS A 171 18.85 0.16 2.34
C LYS A 171 18.01 -0.33 1.14
N ALA A 172 16.92 0.33 0.81
CA ALA A 172 16.08 -0.04 -0.34
C ALA A 172 16.86 0.03 -1.65
N ILE A 173 17.66 1.09 -1.85
CA ILE A 173 18.50 1.25 -3.03
C ILE A 173 19.53 0.12 -3.13
N THR A 174 20.17 -0.27 -2.01
CA THR A 174 21.16 -1.34 -1.99
C THR A 174 20.53 -2.69 -2.33
N ILE A 175 19.37 -3.03 -1.73
CA ILE A 175 18.63 -4.27 -2.02
C ILE A 175 18.27 -4.36 -3.50
N PHE A 176 17.75 -3.27 -4.08
CA PHE A 176 17.43 -3.22 -5.51
C PHE A 176 18.66 -3.40 -6.40
N ALA A 177 19.77 -2.72 -6.07
CA ALA A 177 20.99 -2.81 -6.85
C ALA A 177 21.60 -4.22 -6.81
N GLU A 178 21.55 -4.89 -5.68
CA GLU A 178 22.01 -6.28 -5.53
C GLU A 178 21.12 -7.25 -6.30
N ALA A 179 19.79 -7.14 -6.14
CA ALA A 179 18.84 -7.98 -6.85
C ALA A 179 18.98 -7.84 -8.38
N TYR A 180 19.16 -6.61 -8.86
CA TYR A 180 19.32 -6.34 -10.29
C TYR A 180 20.69 -6.81 -10.83
N SER A 181 21.75 -6.72 -10.03
CA SER A 181 23.10 -7.06 -10.49
C SER A 181 23.33 -8.58 -10.63
N GLU A 182 22.67 -9.40 -9.82
CA GLU A 182 22.89 -10.84 -9.79
C GLU A 182 21.98 -11.64 -10.74
N ASN A 183 20.71 -11.27 -10.90
CA ASN A 183 19.72 -12.09 -11.59
C ASN A 183 18.79 -11.35 -12.58
N GLY A 184 18.98 -10.06 -12.79
CA GLY A 184 17.98 -9.24 -13.50
C GLY A 184 16.73 -9.00 -12.65
N ILE A 185 15.58 -8.80 -13.30
CA ILE A 185 14.29 -8.71 -12.59
C ILE A 185 13.96 -10.11 -12.05
N PRO A 186 13.67 -10.26 -10.74
CA PRO A 186 13.31 -11.56 -10.18
C PRO A 186 12.13 -12.17 -10.96
N ASP A 187 12.30 -13.41 -11.40
CA ASP A 187 11.19 -14.18 -11.95
C ASP A 187 10.38 -14.73 -10.77
N PHE A 188 9.32 -14.02 -10.40
CA PHE A 188 8.41 -14.41 -9.32
C PHE A 188 7.63 -15.70 -9.61
N ALA A 189 7.59 -16.15 -10.87
CA ALA A 189 6.95 -17.39 -11.28
C ALA A 189 7.91 -18.59 -11.20
N ALA A 190 9.22 -18.37 -11.12
CA ALA A 190 10.19 -19.44 -10.93
C ALA A 190 10.27 -19.79 -9.44
N ALA A 191 10.14 -21.10 -9.12
CA ALA A 191 10.44 -21.58 -7.78
C ALA A 191 11.85 -21.07 -7.36
N PRO A 192 12.04 -20.55 -6.13
CA PRO A 192 13.29 -19.98 -5.70
C PRO A 192 14.39 -21.01 -5.94
N SER A 193 15.29 -20.69 -6.88
CA SER A 193 16.42 -21.57 -7.14
C SER A 193 17.34 -21.49 -5.92
N THR A 194 17.68 -22.63 -5.34
CA THR A 194 18.57 -22.79 -4.17
C THR A 194 19.97 -22.19 -4.38
N THR A 195 20.23 -21.58 -5.52
CA THR A 195 21.51 -20.98 -5.93
C THR A 195 21.51 -19.45 -5.97
N SER A 196 20.38 -18.77 -5.81
CA SER A 196 20.38 -17.31 -5.68
C SER A 196 20.77 -16.92 -4.25
N THR A 197 22.07 -17.01 -3.97
CA THR A 197 22.64 -16.43 -2.76
C THR A 197 22.68 -14.92 -2.88
N LEU A 198 21.55 -14.25 -2.71
CA LEU A 198 21.60 -12.91 -2.14
C LEU A 198 22.19 -13.12 -0.74
N LYS A 199 23.51 -12.92 -0.66
CA LYS A 199 24.19 -12.98 0.62
C LYS A 199 23.46 -12.03 1.54
N ALA A 200 22.99 -12.52 2.69
CA ALA A 200 22.41 -11.73 3.77
C ALA A 200 23.40 -10.67 4.33
N ASN A 201 24.47 -10.39 3.61
CA ASN A 201 25.50 -9.43 3.90
C ASN A 201 25.61 -8.44 2.73
N PRO A 202 24.91 -7.30 2.75
CA PRO A 202 25.14 -6.19 1.82
C PRO A 202 26.47 -5.47 2.16
N THR A 203 27.58 -6.20 2.22
CA THR A 203 28.84 -5.64 2.68
C THR A 203 29.73 -5.09 1.56
N THR A 204 29.30 -5.16 0.29
CA THR A 204 30.20 -4.84 -0.81
C THR A 204 29.77 -3.73 -1.76
N LEU A 205 28.50 -3.33 -1.80
CA LEU A 205 28.06 -2.15 -2.52
C LEU A 205 27.62 -1.06 -1.55
N ASP A 206 28.57 -0.37 -0.95
CA ASP A 206 28.31 0.93 -0.32
C ASP A 206 28.08 1.97 -1.44
N LEU A 207 26.96 1.80 -2.14
CA LEU A 207 26.45 2.78 -3.09
C LEU A 207 25.98 3.97 -2.27
N ASN A 208 26.94 4.77 -1.80
CA ASN A 208 26.66 6.05 -1.16
C ASN A 208 26.13 7.02 -2.24
N ILE A 209 24.96 6.67 -2.82
CA ILE A 209 24.29 7.42 -3.88
C ILE A 209 23.66 8.69 -3.31
N LYS A 210 23.40 8.72 -1.99
CA LYS A 210 22.78 9.88 -1.36
C LYS A 210 23.63 11.12 -1.52
N PRO A 211 23.00 12.25 -1.89
CA PRO A 211 23.65 13.55 -1.83
C PRO A 211 24.13 13.79 -0.40
N SER A 212 25.33 14.36 -0.25
CA SER A 212 25.89 14.69 1.07
C SER A 212 25.19 15.87 1.76
N PHE A 213 24.12 16.39 1.18
CA PHE A 213 23.29 17.46 1.74
C PHE A 213 21.85 17.30 1.27
N ASN A 214 20.91 17.69 2.10
CA ASN A 214 19.48 17.64 1.80
C ASN A 214 19.13 18.68 0.72
N THR A 215 18.72 18.19 -0.46
CA THR A 215 18.43 19.02 -1.64
C THR A 215 17.30 20.02 -1.37
N ALA A 216 16.27 19.61 -0.62
CA ALA A 216 15.15 20.48 -0.25
C ALA A 216 15.59 21.63 0.67
N LYS A 217 16.57 21.43 1.55
CA LYS A 217 17.13 22.51 2.40
C LYS A 217 17.98 23.49 1.61
N VAL A 218 18.65 23.02 0.56
CA VAL A 218 19.53 23.86 -0.26
C VAL A 218 18.76 24.67 -1.30
N SER A 219 17.65 24.13 -1.79
CA SER A 219 16.85 24.74 -2.85
C SER A 219 15.34 24.64 -2.55
N PRO A 220 14.86 25.26 -1.45
CA PRO A 220 13.48 25.11 -0.99
C PRO A 220 12.43 25.63 -1.97
N TRP A 221 12.81 26.57 -2.86
CA TRP A 221 11.92 27.11 -3.91
C TRP A 221 11.65 26.14 -5.06
N ASN A 222 12.44 25.08 -5.21
CA ASN A 222 12.20 24.06 -6.24
C ASN A 222 11.14 23.04 -5.80
N ALA A 223 11.00 22.76 -4.51
CA ALA A 223 10.07 21.77 -4.00
C ALA A 223 8.60 22.03 -4.40
N PRO A 224 8.04 23.26 -4.26
CA PRO A 224 6.66 23.52 -4.68
C PRO A 224 6.44 23.30 -6.17
N LEU A 225 7.41 23.71 -7.00
CA LEU A 225 7.33 23.51 -8.45
C LEU A 225 7.47 22.04 -8.83
N ALA A 226 8.37 21.31 -8.20
CA ALA A 226 8.55 19.87 -8.38
C ALA A 226 7.26 19.13 -8.03
N ASN A 227 6.67 19.39 -6.85
CA ASN A 227 5.42 18.78 -6.43
C ASN A 227 4.27 19.10 -7.39
N LEU A 228 4.17 20.34 -7.87
CA LEU A 228 3.13 20.74 -8.83
C LEU A 228 3.28 20.02 -10.18
N LEU A 229 4.52 19.91 -10.70
CA LEU A 229 4.80 19.28 -11.99
C LEU A 229 4.68 17.77 -11.97
N THR A 230 4.98 17.15 -10.82
CA THR A 230 4.92 15.69 -10.63
C THR A 230 3.61 15.21 -10.00
N SER A 231 2.66 16.13 -9.75
CA SER A 231 1.35 15.80 -9.19
C SER A 231 0.48 15.06 -10.20
N TYR A 232 -0.11 13.97 -9.76
CA TYR A 232 -1.06 13.15 -10.51
C TYR A 232 -2.24 12.74 -9.64
N ALA A 233 -3.35 12.38 -10.30
CA ALA A 233 -4.56 11.94 -9.62
C ALA A 233 -4.53 10.42 -9.41
N VAL A 234 -4.88 9.99 -8.21
CA VAL A 234 -5.16 8.61 -7.83
C VAL A 234 -6.65 8.52 -7.55
N HIS A 235 -7.38 7.71 -8.31
CA HIS A 235 -8.82 7.53 -8.15
C HIS A 235 -9.08 6.39 -7.16
N GLU A 236 -9.47 6.72 -5.92
CA GLU A 236 -9.68 5.74 -4.84
C GLU A 236 -11.02 4.99 -4.92
N GLY A 237 -11.78 5.16 -5.99
CA GLY A 237 -13.15 4.68 -6.09
C GLY A 237 -14.17 5.72 -5.59
N GLY A 238 -15.46 5.50 -5.84
CA GLY A 238 -16.53 6.40 -5.39
C GLY A 238 -16.45 7.84 -5.91
N GLY A 239 -15.65 8.11 -6.94
CA GLY A 239 -15.51 9.43 -7.56
C GLY A 239 -14.58 10.40 -6.83
N LYS A 240 -13.94 9.99 -5.74
CA LYS A 240 -12.90 10.80 -5.06
C LYS A 240 -11.54 10.58 -5.75
N ALA A 241 -10.86 11.67 -6.07
CA ALA A 241 -9.49 11.65 -6.54
C ALA A 241 -8.58 12.29 -5.49
N THR A 242 -7.60 11.54 -5.03
CA THR A 242 -6.51 12.05 -4.20
C THR A 242 -5.35 12.44 -5.11
N HIS A 243 -4.76 13.63 -4.87
CA HIS A 243 -3.58 14.07 -5.61
C HIS A 243 -2.31 13.72 -4.85
N GLU A 244 -1.43 12.99 -5.49
CA GLU A 244 -0.12 12.64 -4.96
C GLU A 244 0.99 13.12 -5.90
N SER A 245 2.21 13.30 -5.40
CA SER A 245 3.36 13.69 -6.23
C SER A 245 4.37 12.55 -6.30
N LEU A 246 5.07 12.42 -7.44
CA LEU A 246 6.13 11.42 -7.60
C LEU A 246 7.26 11.56 -6.58
N THR A 247 7.57 12.79 -6.17
CA THR A 247 8.58 13.05 -5.13
C THR A 247 8.21 12.47 -3.78
N HIS A 248 6.92 12.24 -3.52
CA HIS A 248 6.43 11.58 -2.32
C HIS A 248 6.23 10.07 -2.51
N SER A 249 5.52 9.68 -3.56
CA SER A 249 5.14 8.28 -3.77
C SER A 249 6.30 7.39 -4.22
N LEU A 250 7.18 7.87 -5.07
CA LEU A 250 8.26 7.07 -5.62
C LEU A 250 9.27 6.56 -4.57
N PRO A 251 9.75 7.38 -3.61
CA PRO A 251 10.58 6.87 -2.50
C PRO A 251 9.88 5.78 -1.69
N LEU A 252 8.58 5.93 -1.43
CA LEU A 252 7.78 4.94 -0.68
C LEU A 252 7.61 3.64 -1.45
N ILE A 253 7.36 3.72 -2.76
CA ILE A 253 7.25 2.55 -3.63
C ILE A 253 8.59 1.80 -3.69
N VAL A 254 9.71 2.52 -3.81
CA VAL A 254 11.04 1.92 -3.83
C VAL A 254 11.38 1.29 -2.47
N GLU A 255 11.03 1.95 -1.36
CA GLU A 255 11.21 1.40 -0.01
C GLU A 255 10.38 0.13 0.17
N MET A 256 9.09 0.16 -0.16
CA MET A 256 8.20 -0.99 -0.09
C MET A 256 8.69 -2.17 -0.93
N ALA A 257 9.05 -1.91 -2.18
CA ALA A 257 9.53 -2.95 -3.06
C ALA A 257 10.89 -3.53 -2.59
N GLY A 258 11.75 -2.70 -2.00
CA GLY A 258 12.98 -3.15 -1.34
C GLY A 258 12.68 -4.06 -0.15
N ASP A 259 11.74 -3.69 0.71
CA ASP A 259 11.32 -4.50 1.86
C ASP A 259 10.69 -5.83 1.41
N ALA A 260 9.81 -5.79 0.40
CA ALA A 260 9.19 -6.98 -0.16
C ALA A 260 10.23 -7.94 -0.78
N LEU A 261 11.16 -7.42 -1.56
CA LEU A 261 12.23 -8.20 -2.16
C LEU A 261 13.16 -8.81 -1.10
N TYR A 262 13.47 -8.04 -0.06
CA TYR A 262 14.26 -8.55 1.08
C TYR A 262 13.54 -9.69 1.79
N ALA A 263 12.24 -9.53 2.10
CA ALA A 263 11.41 -10.54 2.74
C ALA A 263 11.32 -11.82 1.90
N TYR A 264 11.09 -11.67 0.59
CA TYR A 264 11.06 -12.78 -0.37
C TYR A 264 12.37 -13.58 -0.32
N ASN A 265 13.51 -12.90 -0.46
CA ASN A 265 14.82 -13.56 -0.50
C ASN A 265 15.20 -14.21 0.85
N CYS A 266 14.90 -13.55 1.98
CA CYS A 266 15.16 -14.13 3.30
C CYS A 266 14.35 -15.41 3.51
N THR A 267 13.07 -15.43 3.12
CA THR A 267 12.20 -16.60 3.25
C THR A 267 12.69 -17.74 2.34
N ALA A 268 12.98 -17.45 1.09
CA ALA A 268 13.48 -18.42 0.14
C ALA A 268 14.83 -19.05 0.59
N ASN A 269 15.74 -18.24 1.13
CA ASN A 269 17.06 -18.70 1.60
C ASN A 269 16.99 -19.49 2.93
N SER A 270 15.94 -19.28 3.74
CA SER A 270 15.72 -20.06 4.98
C SER A 270 15.02 -21.39 4.75
N GLY A 271 14.77 -21.78 3.50
CA GLY A 271 14.11 -23.03 3.12
C GLY A 271 12.58 -22.94 3.07
N GLY A 272 12.03 -21.73 3.15
CA GLY A 272 10.59 -21.48 2.91
C GLY A 272 10.21 -21.73 1.45
N GLY A 273 8.96 -22.16 1.23
CA GLY A 273 8.42 -22.33 -0.11
C GLY A 273 8.23 -21.00 -0.85
N ALA A 274 8.02 -21.07 -2.18
CA ALA A 274 7.70 -19.88 -2.99
C ALA A 274 6.47 -19.14 -2.47
N ASN A 275 5.46 -19.88 -2.01
CA ASN A 275 4.23 -19.31 -1.44
C ASN A 275 4.50 -18.54 -0.15
N ASP A 276 5.32 -19.07 0.77
CA ASP A 276 5.72 -18.37 1.99
C ASP A 276 6.51 -17.10 1.67
N ALA A 277 7.39 -17.16 0.68
CA ALA A 277 8.18 -16.00 0.25
C ALA A 277 7.31 -14.89 -0.35
N LEU A 278 6.32 -15.25 -1.19
CA LEU A 278 5.36 -14.31 -1.76
C LEU A 278 4.43 -13.70 -0.71
N THR A 279 3.96 -14.53 0.24
CA THR A 279 3.12 -14.06 1.35
C THR A 279 3.86 -13.05 2.21
N ASN A 280 5.13 -13.33 2.57
CA ASN A 280 5.96 -12.42 3.35
C ASN A 280 6.26 -11.12 2.58
N ALA A 281 6.51 -11.21 1.28
CA ALA A 281 6.69 -10.04 0.43
C ALA A 281 5.42 -9.18 0.36
N GLY A 282 4.24 -9.81 0.21
CA GLY A 282 2.95 -9.13 0.21
C GLY A 282 2.65 -8.40 1.53
N ALA A 283 2.95 -9.04 2.67
CA ALA A 283 2.78 -8.44 3.99
C ALA A 283 3.60 -7.16 4.17
N CYS A 284 4.76 -7.04 3.52
CA CYS A 284 5.63 -5.85 3.58
C CYS A 284 4.99 -4.59 2.96
N ALA A 285 3.95 -4.72 2.14
CA ALA A 285 3.24 -3.56 1.59
C ALA A 285 2.28 -2.90 2.61
N ILE A 286 1.83 -3.65 3.63
CA ILE A 286 0.81 -3.18 4.59
C ILE A 286 1.19 -1.87 5.28
N PRO A 287 2.41 -1.67 5.83
CA PRO A 287 2.80 -0.42 6.49
C PRO A 287 2.79 0.82 5.56
N TYR A 288 2.78 0.62 4.25
CA TYR A 288 2.83 1.69 3.25
C TYR A 288 1.45 2.13 2.77
N LEU A 289 0.39 1.34 3.03
CA LEU A 289 -0.98 1.64 2.59
C LEU A 289 -1.51 2.97 3.16
N ASP A 290 -1.16 3.30 4.40
CA ASP A 290 -1.57 4.56 5.03
C ASP A 290 -0.64 5.74 4.67
N ARG A 291 0.52 5.46 4.05
CA ARG A 291 1.53 6.46 3.72
C ARG A 291 1.43 6.97 2.28
N SER A 292 0.82 6.21 1.38
CA SER A 292 0.68 6.56 -0.03
C SER A 292 -0.64 6.08 -0.62
N ALA A 293 -1.42 7.01 -1.16
CA ALA A 293 -2.64 6.71 -1.90
C ALA A 293 -2.35 5.81 -3.12
N THR A 294 -1.21 6.02 -3.77
CA THR A 294 -0.77 5.19 -4.90
C THR A 294 -0.52 3.75 -4.48
N VAL A 295 0.21 3.53 -3.37
CA VAL A 295 0.46 2.17 -2.86
C VAL A 295 -0.85 1.51 -2.48
N LYS A 296 -1.72 2.23 -1.76
CA LYS A 296 -3.05 1.74 -1.36
C LYS A 296 -3.88 1.29 -2.56
N TYR A 297 -3.96 2.14 -3.58
CA TYR A 297 -4.73 1.88 -4.79
C TYR A 297 -4.13 0.72 -5.63
N VAL A 298 -2.82 0.71 -5.82
CA VAL A 298 -2.12 -0.37 -6.54
C VAL A 298 -2.34 -1.70 -5.85
N SER A 299 -2.16 -1.74 -4.53
CA SER A 299 -2.39 -2.96 -3.74
C SER A 299 -3.83 -3.44 -3.85
N ALA A 300 -4.82 -2.53 -3.77
CA ALA A 300 -6.23 -2.90 -3.93
C ALA A 300 -6.52 -3.53 -5.30
N ASN A 301 -5.97 -2.95 -6.37
CA ASN A 301 -6.15 -3.49 -7.73
C ASN A 301 -5.44 -4.83 -7.93
N ILE A 302 -4.26 -5.03 -7.34
CA ILE A 302 -3.55 -6.32 -7.41
C ILE A 302 -4.36 -7.40 -6.69
N ILE A 303 -4.85 -7.13 -5.48
CA ILE A 303 -5.67 -8.08 -4.73
C ILE A 303 -7.00 -8.37 -5.45
N CYS A 304 -7.65 -7.34 -5.98
CA CYS A 304 -8.88 -7.50 -6.77
C CYS A 304 -8.63 -8.37 -8.03
N ALA A 305 -7.53 -8.13 -8.74
CA ALA A 305 -7.17 -8.91 -9.92
C ALA A 305 -6.80 -10.37 -9.55
N LEU A 306 -6.15 -10.58 -8.41
CA LEU A 306 -5.89 -11.91 -7.84
C LEU A 306 -7.22 -12.67 -7.66
N GLY A 307 -8.19 -12.06 -6.97
CA GLY A 307 -9.51 -12.66 -6.78
C GLY A 307 -10.23 -12.99 -8.08
N LYS A 308 -10.23 -12.07 -9.05
CA LYS A 308 -10.84 -12.29 -10.36
C LYS A 308 -10.13 -13.40 -11.16
N THR A 309 -8.82 -13.53 -11.02
CA THR A 309 -8.05 -14.62 -11.65
C THR A 309 -8.48 -15.96 -11.08
N PHE A 310 -8.61 -16.07 -9.77
CA PHE A 310 -9.10 -17.28 -9.10
C PHE A 310 -10.57 -17.60 -9.44
N GLN A 311 -11.45 -16.59 -9.56
CA GLN A 311 -12.83 -16.80 -10.04
C GLN A 311 -12.88 -17.43 -11.43
N CYS A 312 -11.88 -17.16 -12.27
CA CYS A 312 -11.76 -17.78 -13.59
C CYS A 312 -11.09 -19.17 -13.55
N GLY A 313 -10.73 -19.69 -12.38
CA GLY A 313 -10.04 -20.98 -12.25
C GLY A 313 -8.60 -20.97 -12.77
N ASN A 314 -7.96 -19.79 -12.80
CA ASN A 314 -6.59 -19.63 -13.26
C ASN A 314 -5.63 -19.46 -12.08
N ASP A 315 -4.40 -19.89 -12.26
CA ASP A 315 -3.32 -19.61 -11.31
C ASP A 315 -2.84 -18.16 -11.44
N PHE A 316 -2.38 -17.60 -10.33
CA PHE A 316 -1.79 -16.27 -10.28
C PHE A 316 -0.31 -16.38 -9.90
N PHE A 317 0.61 -16.19 -10.85
CA PHE A 317 2.06 -16.34 -10.65
C PHE A 317 2.46 -17.64 -9.94
N GLY A 318 1.81 -18.74 -10.27
CA GLY A 318 2.03 -20.04 -9.64
C GLY A 318 1.37 -20.22 -8.27
N LEU A 319 0.57 -19.26 -7.83
CA LEU A 319 -0.35 -19.40 -6.70
C LEU A 319 -1.64 -20.03 -7.21
N SER A 320 -1.98 -21.21 -6.73
CA SER A 320 -3.28 -21.86 -6.94
C SER A 320 -3.99 -22.01 -5.60
N LEU A 321 -5.30 -21.89 -5.61
CA LEU A 321 -6.08 -22.24 -4.43
C LEU A 321 -6.23 -23.75 -4.32
N PRO A 322 -6.28 -24.33 -3.10
CA PRO A 322 -6.53 -25.76 -2.93
C PRO A 322 -7.92 -26.11 -3.47
N GLU A 323 -8.02 -27.23 -4.17
CA GLU A 323 -9.31 -27.84 -4.53
C GLU A 323 -9.78 -28.72 -3.37
N SER A 324 -11.05 -28.62 -2.99
CA SER A 324 -11.65 -29.47 -1.97
C SER A 324 -13.03 -29.95 -2.42
N ASP A 325 -13.32 -31.22 -2.16
CA ASP A 325 -14.65 -31.81 -2.36
C ASP A 325 -15.57 -31.57 -1.14
N ASP A 326 -15.02 -31.11 0.00
CA ASP A 326 -15.79 -30.72 1.17
C ASP A 326 -16.62 -29.47 0.89
N PRO A 327 -17.96 -29.50 1.05
CA PRO A 327 -18.82 -28.36 0.74
C PRO A 327 -18.50 -27.10 1.55
N ILE A 328 -18.08 -27.27 2.80
CA ILE A 328 -17.80 -26.14 3.73
C ILE A 328 -16.45 -25.51 3.34
N VAL A 329 -15.42 -26.33 3.13
CA VAL A 329 -14.11 -25.84 2.66
C VAL A 329 -14.23 -25.14 1.31
N LYS A 330 -15.05 -25.70 0.40
CA LYS A 330 -15.34 -25.07 -0.87
C LYS A 330 -16.04 -23.72 -0.72
N SER A 331 -17.05 -23.62 0.17
CA SER A 331 -17.74 -22.37 0.48
C SER A 331 -16.75 -21.32 1.05
N MET A 332 -15.85 -21.72 1.94
CA MET A 332 -14.81 -20.86 2.48
C MET A 332 -13.88 -20.30 1.38
N ILE A 333 -13.46 -21.16 0.43
CA ILE A 333 -12.63 -20.75 -0.71
C ILE A 333 -13.41 -19.79 -1.61
N ASP A 334 -14.67 -20.09 -1.94
CA ASP A 334 -15.51 -19.25 -2.77
C ASP A 334 -15.73 -17.87 -2.12
N ASN A 335 -16.02 -17.82 -0.82
CA ASN A 335 -16.14 -16.58 -0.05
C ASN A 335 -14.82 -15.76 -0.05
N LEU A 336 -13.68 -16.43 0.15
CA LEU A 336 -12.37 -15.77 0.05
C LEU A 336 -12.17 -15.14 -1.32
N VAL A 337 -12.43 -15.89 -2.38
CA VAL A 337 -12.28 -15.42 -3.77
C VAL A 337 -13.19 -14.22 -4.04
N ASP A 338 -14.42 -14.23 -3.54
CA ASP A 338 -15.35 -13.11 -3.69
C ASP A 338 -14.87 -11.86 -2.94
N VAL A 339 -14.37 -12.01 -1.71
CA VAL A 339 -13.78 -10.88 -0.95
C VAL A 339 -12.58 -10.30 -1.68
N LEU A 340 -11.68 -11.15 -2.21
CA LEU A 340 -10.53 -10.69 -2.99
C LEU A 340 -10.96 -9.95 -4.25
N ALA A 341 -11.88 -10.53 -5.02
CA ALA A 341 -12.37 -9.96 -6.28
C ALA A 341 -13.10 -8.62 -6.12
N ASN A 342 -13.62 -8.35 -4.92
CA ASN A 342 -14.31 -7.12 -4.56
C ASN A 342 -13.47 -6.17 -3.68
N THR A 343 -12.16 -6.43 -3.53
CA THR A 343 -11.28 -5.57 -2.75
C THR A 343 -11.21 -4.16 -3.35
N THR A 344 -11.41 -3.16 -2.50
CA THR A 344 -11.34 -1.73 -2.82
C THR A 344 -10.22 -1.05 -2.04
N ALA A 345 -9.93 0.21 -2.33
CA ALA A 345 -8.96 0.98 -1.55
C ALA A 345 -9.35 1.09 -0.06
N ASP A 346 -10.64 1.06 0.28
CA ASP A 346 -11.09 1.16 1.67
C ASP A 346 -10.94 -0.16 2.43
N THR A 347 -11.07 -1.30 1.76
CA THR A 347 -11.01 -2.64 2.37
C THR A 347 -9.63 -3.30 2.27
N VAL A 348 -8.75 -2.80 1.39
CA VAL A 348 -7.47 -3.46 1.05
C VAL A 348 -6.57 -3.70 2.27
N LYS A 349 -6.52 -2.76 3.21
CA LYS A 349 -5.65 -2.90 4.39
C LYS A 349 -6.08 -4.09 5.24
N ASN A 350 -7.36 -4.17 5.58
CA ASN A 350 -7.90 -5.27 6.38
C ASN A 350 -7.76 -6.60 5.64
N ASN A 351 -8.08 -6.62 4.34
CA ASN A 351 -7.95 -7.82 3.53
C ASN A 351 -6.49 -8.29 3.45
N MET A 352 -5.52 -7.38 3.27
CA MET A 352 -4.10 -7.72 3.26
C MET A 352 -3.59 -8.22 4.62
N ILE A 353 -4.02 -7.61 5.73
CA ILE A 353 -3.67 -8.09 7.08
C ILE A 353 -4.19 -9.51 7.27
N THR A 354 -5.44 -9.78 6.91
CA THR A 354 -6.03 -11.10 7.04
C THR A 354 -5.35 -12.13 6.12
N LEU A 355 -5.02 -11.74 4.89
CA LEU A 355 -4.40 -12.65 3.91
C LEU A 355 -2.94 -12.97 4.22
N PHE A 356 -2.15 -11.95 4.53
CA PHE A 356 -0.70 -12.05 4.64
C PHE A 356 -0.20 -12.03 6.09
N GLY A 357 -1.02 -11.59 7.04
CA GLY A 357 -0.60 -11.32 8.40
C GLY A 357 0.17 -10.01 8.53
N LEU A 358 0.52 -9.65 9.76
CA LEU A 358 1.32 -8.45 10.06
C LEU A 358 2.81 -8.79 10.05
N PRO A 359 3.62 -8.15 9.19
CA PRO A 359 5.05 -8.43 9.18
C PRO A 359 5.74 -7.74 10.36
N THR A 360 6.56 -8.48 11.08
CA THR A 360 7.59 -7.91 11.96
C THR A 360 8.92 -8.08 11.27
N ILE A 361 9.39 -7.03 10.59
CA ILE A 361 10.69 -7.05 9.94
C ILE A 361 11.70 -6.40 10.86
N ALA A 362 12.57 -7.20 11.48
CA ALA A 362 13.72 -6.69 12.21
C ALA A 362 14.90 -6.59 11.25
N TYR A 363 15.33 -5.38 10.93
CA TYR A 363 16.50 -5.14 10.11
C TYR A 363 17.72 -4.91 11.00
N ASP A 364 18.55 -5.93 11.16
CA ASP A 364 19.86 -5.79 11.78
C ASP A 364 20.95 -6.06 10.75
N LEU A 365 21.74 -5.08 10.38
CA LEU A 365 22.75 -5.13 9.32
C LEU A 365 23.98 -6.01 9.66
N GLY A 366 23.82 -7.07 10.40
CA GLY A 366 24.93 -7.92 10.80
C GLY A 366 24.60 -9.35 11.23
N ALA A 367 23.35 -9.73 11.29
CA ALA A 367 22.92 -11.06 11.69
C ALA A 367 21.93 -11.67 10.67
N PRO A 368 21.90 -13.00 10.50
CA PRO A 368 20.84 -13.66 9.74
C PRO A 368 19.51 -13.40 10.44
N GLN A 369 18.61 -12.72 9.74
CA GLN A 369 17.42 -12.18 10.37
C GLN A 369 16.24 -13.10 10.20
N GLN A 370 15.49 -13.27 11.28
CA GLN A 370 14.20 -13.92 11.25
C GLN A 370 13.15 -12.85 10.90
N ILE A 371 12.50 -13.01 9.76
CA ILE A 371 11.26 -12.32 9.48
C ILE A 371 10.19 -13.11 10.22
N SER A 372 9.70 -12.55 11.31
CA SER A 372 8.53 -13.09 11.98
C SER A 372 7.30 -12.52 11.28
N VAL A 373 6.57 -13.37 10.59
CA VAL A 373 5.28 -13.03 10.01
C VAL A 373 4.24 -13.82 10.77
N ASN A 374 3.23 -13.15 11.29
CA ASN A 374 2.03 -13.84 11.73
C ASN A 374 1.45 -14.55 10.51
N GLN A 375 1.18 -15.84 10.63
CA GLN A 375 0.67 -16.61 9.50
C GLN A 375 -0.70 -16.07 9.11
N GLY A 376 -0.78 -15.41 7.95
CA GLY A 376 -2.04 -14.98 7.39
C GLY A 376 -2.79 -16.16 6.77
N LEU A 377 -4.06 -15.92 6.47
CA LEU A 377 -4.96 -16.92 5.90
C LEU A 377 -4.40 -17.57 4.64
N LEU A 378 -3.83 -16.80 3.73
CA LEU A 378 -3.30 -17.31 2.46
C LEU A 378 -2.15 -18.31 2.68
N ALA A 379 -1.19 -17.97 3.55
CA ALA A 379 -0.06 -18.87 3.88
C ALA A 379 -0.55 -20.16 4.53
N THR A 380 -1.55 -20.05 5.39
CA THR A 380 -2.17 -21.19 6.04
C THR A 380 -2.90 -22.07 5.03
N MET A 381 -3.79 -21.52 4.20
CA MET A 381 -4.54 -22.27 3.19
C MET A 381 -3.62 -22.93 2.15
N MET A 382 -2.52 -22.30 1.76
CA MET A 382 -1.57 -22.88 0.79
C MET A 382 -0.71 -24.00 1.33
N LYS A 383 -0.57 -24.11 2.66
CA LYS A 383 0.10 -25.25 3.32
C LYS A 383 -0.80 -26.46 3.44
N LEU A 384 -2.11 -26.29 3.17
CA LEU A 384 -3.10 -27.34 3.37
C LEU A 384 -3.07 -28.30 2.16
N ASN A 385 -2.91 -29.60 2.45
CA ASN A 385 -3.33 -30.63 1.52
C ASN A 385 -4.86 -30.62 1.47
N ALA A 386 -5.42 -30.77 0.28
CA ALA A 386 -6.86 -30.68 0.03
C ALA A 386 -7.72 -31.58 0.94
N ASP A 387 -7.16 -32.72 1.38
CA ASP A 387 -7.88 -33.72 2.19
C ASP A 387 -7.83 -33.47 3.70
N ASP A 388 -6.94 -32.55 4.19
CA ASP A 388 -6.68 -32.31 5.62
C ASP A 388 -6.67 -30.82 5.97
N ALA A 389 -7.37 -30.01 5.18
CA ALA A 389 -7.26 -28.55 5.24
C ALA A 389 -7.42 -27.99 6.66
N LEU A 390 -8.48 -28.37 7.36
CA LEU A 390 -8.81 -27.82 8.68
C LEU A 390 -8.11 -28.57 9.83
N SER A 391 -7.77 -29.85 9.67
CA SER A 391 -6.93 -30.56 10.64
C SER A 391 -5.51 -30.03 10.67
N SER A 392 -4.99 -29.59 9.51
CA SER A 392 -3.67 -28.92 9.44
C SER A 392 -3.69 -27.51 10.02
N LEU A 393 -4.84 -26.80 9.99
CA LEU A 393 -5.06 -25.57 10.75
C LEU A 393 -4.99 -25.84 12.26
N ALA A 394 -5.54 -26.95 12.71
CA ALA A 394 -5.54 -27.36 14.12
C ALA A 394 -4.14 -27.56 14.72
N GLU A 395 -3.19 -28.04 13.90
CA GLU A 395 -1.82 -28.25 14.34
C GLU A 395 -0.99 -26.96 14.43
N SER A 396 -1.51 -25.84 13.92
CA SER A 396 -0.80 -24.58 13.96
C SER A 396 -1.18 -23.79 15.22
N ASN A 397 -0.19 -23.40 16.04
CA ASN A 397 -0.35 -22.50 17.20
C ASN A 397 -0.91 -21.11 16.86
N SER A 398 -1.41 -20.92 15.65
CA SER A 398 -1.88 -19.65 15.09
C SER A 398 -3.38 -19.66 14.72
N VAL A 399 -4.12 -20.73 14.97
CA VAL A 399 -5.56 -20.80 14.64
C VAL A 399 -6.34 -19.69 15.32
N PHE A 400 -6.12 -19.49 16.61
CA PHE A 400 -6.79 -18.43 17.35
C PHE A 400 -6.51 -17.05 16.74
N ALA A 401 -5.24 -16.75 16.42
CA ALA A 401 -4.86 -15.48 15.80
C ALA A 401 -5.48 -15.30 14.41
N LEU A 402 -5.55 -16.37 13.62
CA LEU A 402 -6.17 -16.36 12.30
C LEU A 402 -7.67 -16.10 12.38
N VAL A 403 -8.38 -16.84 13.23
CA VAL A 403 -9.83 -16.68 13.40
C VAL A 403 -10.16 -15.31 13.99
N SER A 404 -9.32 -14.78 14.90
CA SER A 404 -9.46 -13.41 15.41
C SER A 404 -9.29 -12.35 14.31
N LEU A 405 -8.32 -12.52 13.39
CA LEU A 405 -8.16 -11.63 12.24
C LEU A 405 -9.38 -11.67 11.31
N LEU A 406 -9.99 -12.84 11.10
CA LEU A 406 -11.23 -12.97 10.35
C LEU A 406 -12.39 -12.26 11.06
N ALA A 407 -12.46 -12.37 12.39
CA ALA A 407 -13.49 -11.70 13.20
C ALA A 407 -13.37 -10.16 13.15
N GLU A 408 -12.17 -9.62 13.03
CA GLU A 408 -11.92 -8.18 12.88
C GLU A 408 -12.19 -7.66 11.46
N ASN A 409 -12.33 -8.55 10.48
CA ASN A 409 -12.57 -8.20 9.09
C ASN A 409 -14.01 -8.50 8.67
N ASP A 410 -14.88 -7.50 8.70
CA ASP A 410 -16.30 -7.64 8.37
C ASP A 410 -16.54 -8.16 6.93
N ASN A 411 -15.59 -7.94 6.01
CA ASN A 411 -15.69 -8.47 4.64
C ASN A 411 -15.49 -9.99 4.57
N MET A 412 -15.00 -10.62 5.63
CA MET A 412 -14.75 -12.06 5.72
C MET A 412 -15.66 -12.77 6.74
N SER A 413 -16.73 -12.11 7.18
CA SER A 413 -17.68 -12.66 8.16
C SER A 413 -18.31 -13.97 7.69
N ALA A 414 -18.65 -14.08 6.40
CA ALA A 414 -19.22 -15.32 5.85
C ALA A 414 -18.27 -16.51 5.99
N MET A 415 -16.97 -16.28 5.79
CA MET A 415 -15.94 -17.31 5.98
C MET A 415 -15.81 -17.71 7.47
N LEU A 416 -15.95 -16.75 8.38
CA LEU A 416 -15.98 -17.04 9.80
C LEU A 416 -17.17 -17.93 10.18
N ASP A 417 -18.35 -17.68 9.58
CA ASP A 417 -19.53 -18.50 9.77
C ASP A 417 -19.34 -19.94 9.27
N ASP A 418 -18.69 -20.12 8.11
CA ASP A 418 -18.37 -21.44 7.58
C ASP A 418 -17.39 -22.20 8.50
N ILE A 419 -16.36 -21.53 9.04
CA ILE A 419 -15.41 -22.12 9.99
C ILE A 419 -16.13 -22.51 11.29
N ARG A 420 -17.00 -21.65 11.81
CA ARG A 420 -17.83 -21.96 12.99
C ARG A 420 -18.69 -23.19 12.75
N LYS A 421 -19.41 -23.22 11.62
CA LYS A 421 -20.24 -24.35 11.25
C LYS A 421 -19.45 -25.65 11.21
N TYR A 422 -18.28 -25.61 10.56
CA TYR A 422 -17.41 -26.78 10.52
C TYR A 422 -16.99 -27.25 11.92
N ALA A 423 -16.63 -26.35 12.82
CA ALA A 423 -16.27 -26.69 14.19
C ALA A 423 -17.44 -27.32 14.98
N THR A 424 -18.67 -26.84 14.74
CA THR A 424 -19.89 -27.42 15.39
C THR A 424 -20.28 -28.75 14.77
N ASP A 425 -20.24 -28.88 13.44
CA ASP A 425 -20.56 -30.15 12.74
C ASP A 425 -19.62 -31.29 13.19
N MET A 426 -18.32 -30.98 13.42
CA MET A 426 -17.38 -31.97 13.99
C MET A 426 -17.75 -32.46 15.40
N ILE A 427 -18.44 -31.66 16.21
CA ILE A 427 -18.95 -32.09 17.53
C ILE A 427 -20.11 -33.05 17.32
N GLU A 428 -21.00 -32.76 16.38
CA GLU A 428 -22.13 -33.63 16.03
C GLU A 428 -21.66 -34.96 15.44
N GLU A 429 -20.64 -34.99 14.59
CA GLU A 429 -20.03 -36.22 14.04
C GLU A 429 -19.51 -37.17 15.13
N LYS A 430 -19.17 -36.64 16.32
CA LYS A 430 -18.81 -37.44 17.49
C LYS A 430 -20.02 -38.04 18.21
N GLY A 431 -21.23 -37.91 17.65
CA GLY A 431 -22.48 -38.48 18.14
C GLY A 431 -23.11 -37.69 19.28
N VAL A 432 -22.84 -36.42 19.37
CA VAL A 432 -23.41 -35.49 20.35
C VAL A 432 -24.58 -34.76 19.71
N ASP A 433 -25.78 -34.98 20.22
CA ASP A 433 -26.97 -34.21 19.87
C ASP A 433 -27.14 -33.06 20.85
N LEU A 434 -26.71 -31.86 20.45
CA LEU A 434 -26.75 -30.66 21.28
C LEU A 434 -28.17 -30.14 21.57
N SER A 435 -29.22 -30.68 20.94
CA SER A 435 -30.63 -30.34 21.23
C SER A 435 -31.19 -31.07 22.43
N GLU A 436 -30.50 -32.09 22.97
CA GLU A 436 -30.95 -32.83 24.11
C GLU A 436 -31.04 -31.99 25.40
N GLN A 437 -32.10 -32.17 26.18
CA GLN A 437 -32.33 -31.43 27.42
C GLN A 437 -31.19 -31.56 28.47
N LYS A 438 -30.37 -32.60 28.37
CA LYS A 438 -29.21 -32.76 29.28
C LYS A 438 -28.18 -31.62 29.13
N TYR A 439 -28.21 -30.85 28.04
CA TYR A 439 -27.33 -29.72 27.78
C TYR A 439 -27.97 -28.36 28.19
N GLU A 440 -29.13 -28.32 28.83
CA GLU A 440 -29.77 -27.07 29.28
C GLU A 440 -28.81 -26.25 30.17
N SER A 441 -28.15 -26.88 31.14
CA SER A 441 -27.17 -26.20 32.00
C SER A 441 -25.94 -25.72 31.25
N PHE A 442 -25.47 -26.44 30.22
CA PHE A 442 -24.39 -25.99 29.36
C PHE A 442 -24.75 -24.66 28.65
N TYR A 443 -25.94 -24.59 28.06
CA TYR A 443 -26.38 -23.36 27.40
C TYR A 443 -26.56 -22.20 28.37
N ASP A 444 -27.05 -22.47 29.60
CA ASP A 444 -27.18 -21.43 30.62
C ASP A 444 -25.82 -20.90 31.08
N ASP A 445 -24.83 -21.78 31.27
CA ASP A 445 -23.46 -21.42 31.64
C ASP A 445 -22.79 -20.59 30.53
N VAL A 446 -22.89 -21.03 29.27
CA VAL A 446 -22.34 -20.29 28.11
C VAL A 446 -23.02 -18.92 27.96
N LYS A 447 -24.36 -18.87 28.08
CA LYS A 447 -25.11 -17.61 28.04
C LYS A 447 -24.67 -16.63 29.12
N GLN A 448 -24.49 -17.13 30.35
CA GLN A 448 -24.05 -16.33 31.49
C GLN A 448 -22.63 -15.76 31.24
N GLU A 449 -21.72 -16.60 30.74
CA GLU A 449 -20.37 -16.19 30.42
C GLU A 449 -20.35 -15.12 29.31
N ILE A 450 -21.08 -15.35 28.20
CA ILE A 450 -21.22 -14.38 27.12
C ILE A 450 -21.71 -13.03 27.67
N THR A 451 -22.78 -13.03 28.47
CA THR A 451 -23.36 -11.81 29.04
C THR A 451 -22.34 -11.07 29.91
N THR A 452 -21.59 -11.83 30.73
CA THR A 452 -20.57 -11.30 31.64
C THR A 452 -19.42 -10.63 30.83
N GLN A 453 -18.90 -11.32 29.83
CA GLN A 453 -17.78 -10.83 29.03
C GLN A 453 -18.18 -9.64 28.17
N ILE A 454 -19.35 -9.67 27.53
CA ILE A 454 -19.83 -8.54 26.71
C ILE A 454 -20.07 -7.31 27.61
N THR A 455 -20.61 -7.48 28.79
CA THR A 455 -20.82 -6.35 29.72
C THR A 455 -19.51 -5.76 30.17
N ALA A 456 -18.51 -6.59 30.48
CA ALA A 456 -17.17 -6.13 30.81
C ALA A 456 -16.51 -5.39 29.62
N TYR A 457 -16.62 -5.97 28.42
CA TYR A 457 -16.09 -5.42 27.18
C TYR A 457 -16.69 -4.05 26.84
N SER A 458 -18.02 -3.90 26.99
CA SER A 458 -18.71 -2.63 26.68
C SER A 458 -18.31 -1.47 27.59
N GLN A 459 -17.68 -1.75 28.72
CA GLN A 459 -17.21 -0.74 29.69
C GLN A 459 -15.76 -0.32 29.47
N GLU A 460 -15.01 -1.01 28.62
CA GLU A 460 -13.60 -0.76 28.35
C GLU A 460 -13.42 -0.19 26.94
N GLU A 461 -13.04 1.10 26.80
CA GLU A 461 -12.81 1.77 25.51
C GLU A 461 -11.71 1.10 24.64
N THR A 462 -10.90 0.21 25.20
CA THR A 462 -9.74 -0.41 24.54
C THR A 462 -9.85 -1.93 24.37
N ALA A 463 -10.90 -2.56 24.86
CA ALA A 463 -11.06 -4.01 24.76
C ALA A 463 -11.34 -4.42 23.29
N SER A 464 -10.68 -5.48 22.84
CA SER A 464 -10.86 -6.04 21.49
C SER A 464 -11.71 -7.30 21.52
N VAL A 465 -12.32 -7.66 20.38
CA VAL A 465 -13.00 -8.97 20.21
C VAL A 465 -12.05 -10.11 20.57
N THR A 466 -10.78 -9.97 20.28
CA THR A 466 -9.72 -10.93 20.61
C THR A 466 -9.55 -11.12 22.12
N ASP A 467 -9.61 -10.05 22.92
CA ASP A 467 -9.47 -10.14 24.38
C ASP A 467 -10.70 -10.82 25.02
N MET A 468 -11.88 -10.48 24.53
CA MET A 468 -13.12 -11.14 24.93
C MET A 468 -13.10 -12.63 24.57
N ALA A 469 -12.67 -12.97 23.36
CA ALA A 469 -12.57 -14.35 22.90
C ALA A 469 -11.62 -15.20 23.76
N LYS A 470 -10.47 -14.68 24.17
CA LYS A 470 -9.53 -15.37 25.08
C LYS A 470 -10.15 -15.69 26.43
N SER A 471 -10.97 -14.79 26.96
CA SER A 471 -11.67 -15.02 28.23
C SER A 471 -12.72 -16.11 28.08
N ILE A 472 -13.51 -16.06 27.00
CA ILE A 472 -14.50 -17.09 26.68
C ILE A 472 -13.82 -18.45 26.44
N GLU A 473 -12.70 -18.50 25.67
CA GLU A 473 -11.93 -19.73 25.42
C GLU A 473 -11.53 -20.43 26.73
N SER A 474 -11.03 -19.64 27.68
CA SER A 474 -10.55 -20.12 28.99
C SER A 474 -11.64 -20.84 29.81
N THR A 475 -12.90 -20.43 29.66
CA THR A 475 -14.03 -21.00 30.42
C THR A 475 -14.83 -22.03 29.62
N LEU A 476 -14.92 -21.82 28.29
CA LEU A 476 -15.71 -22.71 27.42
C LEU A 476 -15.19 -24.16 27.44
N GLY A 477 -13.87 -24.34 27.43
CA GLY A 477 -13.25 -25.66 27.52
C GLY A 477 -13.70 -26.42 28.78
N GLY A 478 -13.77 -25.73 29.93
CA GLY A 478 -14.26 -26.30 31.18
C GLY A 478 -15.73 -26.71 31.10
N TYR A 479 -16.59 -25.89 30.52
CA TYR A 479 -18.02 -26.23 30.35
C TYR A 479 -18.22 -27.42 29.40
N LEU A 480 -17.47 -27.49 28.29
CA LEU A 480 -17.55 -28.62 27.36
C LEU A 480 -17.12 -29.93 28.05
N GLU A 481 -16.04 -29.91 28.85
CA GLU A 481 -15.58 -31.07 29.62
C GLU A 481 -16.60 -31.50 30.69
N GLU A 482 -17.14 -30.56 31.46
CA GLU A 482 -18.15 -30.83 32.52
C GLU A 482 -19.41 -31.49 31.97
N HIS A 483 -19.82 -31.07 30.75
CA HIS A 483 -21.01 -31.59 30.09
C HIS A 483 -20.74 -32.78 29.15
N ASN A 484 -19.49 -33.29 29.12
CA ASN A 484 -19.06 -34.40 28.28
C ASN A 484 -19.27 -34.14 26.76
N ILE A 485 -19.09 -32.89 26.33
CA ILE A 485 -19.10 -32.50 24.92
C ILE A 485 -17.67 -32.60 24.39
N PRO A 486 -17.38 -33.54 23.48
CA PRO A 486 -16.03 -33.73 22.99
C PRO A 486 -15.66 -32.63 22.01
N ALA A 487 -14.70 -31.79 22.39
CA ALA A 487 -14.11 -30.78 21.53
C ALA A 487 -12.60 -30.74 21.73
N ASP A 488 -11.86 -30.48 20.66
CA ASP A 488 -10.44 -30.24 20.76
C ASP A 488 -10.12 -28.73 20.96
N GLU A 489 -8.87 -28.44 21.28
CA GLU A 489 -8.40 -27.07 21.57
C GLU A 489 -8.70 -26.09 20.41
N MET A 490 -8.59 -26.55 19.16
CA MET A 490 -8.91 -25.73 17.99
C MET A 490 -10.39 -25.39 17.92
N GLN A 491 -11.27 -26.38 18.13
CA GLN A 491 -12.73 -26.17 18.09
C GLN A 491 -13.14 -25.14 19.15
N ILE A 492 -12.56 -25.26 20.35
CA ILE A 492 -12.81 -24.34 21.47
C ILE A 492 -12.38 -22.93 21.10
N SER A 493 -11.17 -22.76 20.55
CA SER A 493 -10.64 -21.45 20.11
C SER A 493 -11.51 -20.81 19.02
N VAL A 494 -11.89 -21.58 18.01
CA VAL A 494 -12.75 -21.12 16.91
C VAL A 494 -14.12 -20.68 17.43
N VAL A 495 -14.76 -21.52 18.22
CA VAL A 495 -16.09 -21.23 18.78
C VAL A 495 -16.05 -20.01 19.68
N ALA A 496 -15.02 -19.87 20.52
CA ALA A 496 -14.86 -18.70 21.40
C ALA A 496 -14.74 -17.38 20.62
N VAL A 497 -13.95 -17.35 19.54
CA VAL A 497 -13.83 -16.15 18.69
C VAL A 497 -15.14 -15.85 17.99
N CYS A 498 -15.83 -16.86 17.47
CA CYS A 498 -17.12 -16.66 16.80
C CYS A 498 -18.21 -16.19 17.79
N ILE A 499 -18.23 -16.72 19.01
CA ILE A 499 -19.10 -16.22 20.10
C ILE A 499 -18.81 -14.75 20.37
N ALA A 500 -17.54 -14.38 20.54
CA ALA A 500 -17.13 -13.02 20.82
C ALA A 500 -17.57 -12.04 19.70
N LYS A 501 -17.41 -12.43 18.43
CA LYS A 501 -17.82 -11.61 17.28
C LYS A 501 -19.33 -11.48 17.18
N GLU A 502 -20.05 -12.59 17.23
CA GLU A 502 -21.50 -12.61 17.04
C GLU A 502 -22.20 -11.77 18.11
N PHE A 503 -21.97 -12.10 19.39
CA PHE A 503 -22.72 -11.52 20.50
C PHE A 503 -22.25 -10.12 20.90
N SER A 504 -21.13 -9.61 20.38
CA SER A 504 -20.74 -8.22 20.55
C SER A 504 -21.46 -7.27 19.59
N SER A 505 -22.29 -7.77 18.68
CA SER A 505 -23.02 -6.96 17.72
C SER A 505 -24.20 -6.22 18.36
N GLU A 506 -24.56 -5.04 17.81
CA GLU A 506 -25.63 -4.19 18.32
C GLU A 506 -27.01 -4.88 18.31
N GLN A 507 -27.19 -5.95 17.53
CA GLN A 507 -28.46 -6.69 17.47
C GLN A 507 -28.85 -7.35 18.80
N TYR A 508 -27.89 -7.59 19.68
CA TYR A 508 -28.11 -8.16 21.01
C TYR A 508 -28.25 -7.10 22.13
N MET A 509 -28.37 -5.82 21.75
CA MET A 509 -28.59 -4.72 22.70
C MET A 509 -30.07 -4.39 22.86
N GLU A 510 -30.60 -4.55 24.04
CA GLU A 510 -31.94 -4.07 24.44
C GLU A 510 -31.82 -2.99 25.52
N ASN A 511 -32.40 -1.82 25.30
CA ASN A 511 -32.40 -0.69 26.24
C ASN A 511 -31.01 -0.23 26.74
N GLY A 512 -29.94 -0.49 25.95
CA GLY A 512 -28.57 -0.15 26.31
C GLY A 512 -27.85 -1.20 27.15
N GLU A 513 -28.46 -2.36 27.35
CA GLU A 513 -27.86 -3.53 27.99
C GLU A 513 -27.83 -4.70 27.00
N PHE A 514 -26.78 -5.53 27.05
CA PHE A 514 -26.73 -6.75 26.25
C PHE A 514 -27.66 -7.81 26.81
N SER A 515 -28.48 -8.40 25.93
CA SER A 515 -29.44 -9.45 26.27
C SER A 515 -29.27 -10.61 25.29
N VAL A 516 -28.72 -11.71 25.76
CA VAL A 516 -28.54 -12.95 24.99
C VAL A 516 -29.47 -14.00 25.59
N SER A 517 -30.30 -14.62 24.74
CA SER A 517 -31.21 -15.70 25.17
C SER A 517 -30.55 -17.07 24.97
N THR A 518 -31.07 -18.10 25.69
CA THR A 518 -30.66 -19.48 25.47
C THR A 518 -30.94 -19.92 24.03
N LYS A 519 -32.02 -19.44 23.41
CA LYS A 519 -32.36 -19.65 22.01
C LYS A 519 -31.25 -19.12 21.08
N ASP A 520 -30.72 -17.92 21.34
CA ASP A 520 -29.66 -17.33 20.51
C ASP A 520 -28.40 -18.19 20.55
N VAL A 521 -28.02 -18.68 21.74
CA VAL A 521 -26.87 -19.56 21.90
C VAL A 521 -27.09 -20.90 21.18
N MET A 522 -28.28 -21.48 21.26
CA MET A 522 -28.60 -22.73 20.55
C MET A 522 -28.53 -22.53 19.02
N THR A 523 -29.10 -21.44 18.52
CA THR A 523 -29.04 -21.10 17.09
C THR A 523 -27.59 -20.90 16.65
N PHE A 524 -26.75 -20.28 17.49
CA PHE A 524 -25.32 -20.12 17.22
C PHE A 524 -24.63 -21.49 17.08
N PHE A 525 -24.97 -22.49 17.83
CA PHE A 525 -24.45 -23.87 17.74
C PHE A 525 -25.08 -24.68 16.59
N GLY A 526 -25.88 -24.07 15.73
CA GLY A 526 -26.40 -24.70 14.52
C GLY A 526 -27.75 -25.40 14.68
N ILE A 527 -28.42 -25.25 15.81
CA ILE A 527 -29.75 -25.85 16.01
C ILE A 527 -30.79 -24.99 15.30
N ASP A 528 -31.50 -25.63 14.35
CA ASP A 528 -32.54 -24.95 13.59
C ASP A 528 -33.67 -24.44 14.51
N GLU A 529 -34.20 -23.26 14.19
CA GLU A 529 -35.27 -22.64 15.00
C GLU A 529 -36.48 -23.52 15.21
N ALA A 530 -36.75 -24.41 14.25
CA ALA A 530 -37.86 -25.39 14.33
C ALA A 530 -37.57 -26.52 15.34
N ASP A 531 -36.31 -26.80 15.62
CA ASP A 531 -35.87 -27.88 16.51
C ASP A 531 -35.49 -27.38 17.92
N ILE A 532 -35.59 -26.05 18.14
CA ILE A 532 -35.31 -25.47 19.46
C ILE A 532 -36.35 -25.99 20.49
N PRO A 533 -35.90 -26.64 21.57
CA PRO A 533 -36.80 -27.23 22.55
C PRO A 533 -37.59 -26.18 23.33
N ALA A 534 -38.77 -26.57 23.83
CA ALA A 534 -39.64 -25.66 24.59
C ALA A 534 -38.99 -25.10 25.88
N TRP A 535 -37.96 -25.76 26.43
CA TRP A 535 -37.25 -25.28 27.61
C TRP A 535 -36.28 -24.11 27.31
N ALA A 536 -35.92 -23.89 26.04
CA ALA A 536 -35.01 -22.83 25.62
C ALA A 536 -35.74 -21.52 25.22
N HIS A 537 -37.05 -21.52 25.20
CA HIS A 537 -37.92 -20.36 24.89
C HIS A 537 -38.24 -19.51 26.17
#